data_df5c9c3903798e704144ab9cb43299a9
#
_entry.id   df5c9c3903798e704144ab9cb43299a9
#
_cell.length_a   1.000
_cell.length_b   1.000
_cell.length_c   1.000
_cell.angle_alpha   90.00
_cell.angle_beta   90.00
_cell.angle_gamma   90.00
#
_symmetry.space_group_name_H-M   'P 1'
#
loop_
_entity.id
_entity.type
_entity.pdbx_description
1 polymer ?
#
loop_
_entity_poly.entity_id
_entity_poly.type
_entity_poly.pdbx_seq_one_letter_code
_entity_poly.pdbx_strand_id
1 'polypeptide(L)'
;KDLQTKRGTAHDNNWDHAYGNKQRTAGGNIYFGTILEHILLQNLCAFYDVGEHNEMRLHGADWNDALDMAWEKGESVAFTCAYAGNLKDIADCLKHMEEKTGISKIEMAEEMKCLLAEGTELYESPDRKQKLLDEYTSLCEHNVKGGMILVSTEQIRKNLVEKAEWLMQHIREKEWISAGDDMGWFNGYYDNHGNAVE
;
A
#
# COMPACT_ATOMS: atom_id res chain seq x y z
N LYS A 1 -10.01 2.94 3.21
CA LYS A 1 -11.15 3.78 2.83
C LYS A 1 -10.76 4.77 1.74
N ASP A 2 -9.61 5.41 1.86
CA ASP A 2 -9.28 6.57 1.04
C ASP A 2 -8.65 6.22 -0.31
N LEU A 3 -7.89 5.15 -0.42
CA LEU A 3 -7.35 4.69 -1.71
C LEU A 3 -8.45 4.11 -2.62
N GLN A 4 -9.38 3.35 -2.06
CA GLN A 4 -10.55 2.89 -2.79
C GLN A 4 -11.43 4.05 -3.24
N THR A 5 -11.64 5.04 -2.38
CA THR A 5 -12.58 6.12 -2.63
C THR A 5 -12.02 7.25 -3.50
N LYS A 6 -10.71 7.53 -3.46
CA LYS A 6 -10.13 8.59 -4.31
C LYS A 6 -10.28 8.33 -5.80
N ARG A 7 -10.24 7.07 -6.24
CA ARG A 7 -10.47 6.71 -7.66
C ARG A 7 -11.93 6.40 -7.98
N GLY A 8 -12.68 5.77 -7.06
CA GLY A 8 -14.04 5.32 -7.31
C GLY A 8 -15.11 6.38 -7.10
N THR A 9 -15.01 7.18 -6.05
CA THR A 9 -16.09 8.10 -5.65
C THR A 9 -16.26 9.34 -6.54
N ALA A 10 -15.21 9.81 -7.21
CA ALA A 10 -15.32 10.95 -8.11
C ALA A 10 -16.15 10.63 -9.37
N HIS A 11 -16.31 9.36 -9.70
CA HIS A 11 -16.99 8.86 -10.90
C HIS A 11 -18.08 7.83 -10.62
N ASP A 12 -18.35 7.52 -9.34
CA ASP A 12 -19.37 6.55 -8.97
C ASP A 12 -20.76 7.20 -9.04
N ASN A 13 -21.53 6.83 -10.05
CA ASN A 13 -22.91 7.24 -10.22
C ASN A 13 -23.87 6.65 -9.16
N ASN A 14 -23.38 5.73 -8.31
CA ASN A 14 -24.13 5.13 -7.22
C ASN A 14 -23.89 5.84 -5.87
N TRP A 15 -23.33 7.04 -5.89
CA TRP A 15 -23.16 7.85 -4.69
C TRP A 15 -24.47 8.05 -3.94
N ASP A 16 -24.49 7.66 -2.69
CA ASP A 16 -25.63 7.81 -1.79
C ASP A 16 -25.30 8.76 -0.64
N HIS A 17 -25.91 9.94 -0.65
CA HIS A 17 -25.72 10.96 0.37
C HIS A 17 -26.06 10.49 1.80
N ALA A 18 -26.96 9.50 1.96
CA ALA A 18 -27.34 8.98 3.25
C ALA A 18 -26.20 8.18 3.92
N TYR A 19 -25.35 7.55 3.12
CA TYR A 19 -24.26 6.70 3.60
C TYR A 19 -22.86 7.28 3.30
N GLY A 20 -22.79 8.41 2.62
CA GLY A 20 -21.54 9.02 2.20
C GLY A 20 -20.73 8.08 1.29
N ASN A 21 -19.41 8.12 1.43
CA ASN A 21 -18.47 7.32 0.65
C ASN A 21 -18.22 5.90 1.23
N LYS A 22 -19.24 5.27 1.81
CA LYS A 22 -19.11 3.90 2.34
C LYS A 22 -19.16 2.88 1.22
N GLN A 23 -18.24 1.92 1.26
CA GLN A 23 -18.21 0.80 0.34
C GLN A 23 -19.45 -0.07 0.51
N ARG A 24 -20.00 -0.58 -0.59
CA ARG A 24 -21.14 -1.47 -0.60
C ARG A 24 -20.77 -2.86 -1.12
N THR A 25 -21.54 -3.86 -0.74
CA THR A 25 -21.50 -5.18 -1.36
C THR A 25 -22.31 -5.19 -2.65
N ALA A 26 -22.11 -6.17 -3.51
CA ALA A 26 -22.93 -6.40 -4.71
C ALA A 26 -24.42 -6.54 -4.41
N GLY A 27 -24.79 -6.94 -3.19
CA GLY A 27 -26.17 -6.99 -2.70
C GLY A 27 -26.72 -5.63 -2.24
N GLY A 28 -25.96 -4.54 -2.37
CA GLY A 28 -26.37 -3.17 -2.02
C GLY A 28 -26.23 -2.81 -0.54
N ASN A 29 -25.79 -3.74 0.32
CA ASN A 29 -25.56 -3.47 1.73
C ASN A 29 -24.25 -2.75 1.95
N ILE A 30 -24.15 -1.97 3.02
CA ILE A 30 -22.86 -1.36 3.42
C ILE A 30 -21.90 -2.50 3.80
N TYR A 31 -20.69 -2.43 3.26
CA TYR A 31 -19.61 -3.35 3.63
C TYR A 31 -19.02 -2.97 4.98
N PHE A 32 -18.89 -3.94 5.87
CA PHE A 32 -18.27 -3.81 7.18
C PHE A 32 -17.02 -4.70 7.23
N GLY A 33 -15.86 -4.09 7.10
CA GLY A 33 -14.57 -4.74 7.34
C GLY A 33 -14.09 -4.57 8.78
N THR A 34 -13.06 -5.33 9.15
CA THR A 34 -12.39 -5.16 10.44
C THR A 34 -11.42 -3.97 10.40
N ILE A 35 -11.04 -3.45 11.58
CA ILE A 35 -9.98 -2.43 11.69
C ILE A 35 -8.67 -2.95 11.10
N LEU A 36 -8.34 -4.23 11.36
CA LEU A 36 -7.14 -4.86 10.83
C LEU A 36 -7.15 -4.94 9.31
N GLU A 37 -8.27 -5.34 8.71
CA GLU A 37 -8.43 -5.34 7.25
C GLU A 37 -8.18 -3.94 6.66
N HIS A 38 -8.71 -2.90 7.29
CA HIS A 38 -8.51 -1.53 6.86
C HIS A 38 -7.03 -1.11 6.93
N ILE A 39 -6.33 -1.45 8.01
CA ILE A 39 -4.90 -1.18 8.16
C ILE A 39 -4.09 -1.95 7.11
N LEU A 40 -4.38 -3.22 6.89
CA LEU A 40 -3.74 -4.04 5.86
C LEU A 40 -3.97 -3.45 4.46
N LEU A 41 -5.20 -3.06 4.15
CA LEU A 41 -5.54 -2.44 2.88
C LEU A 41 -4.70 -1.20 2.59
N GLN A 42 -4.62 -0.27 3.54
CA GLN A 42 -3.85 0.97 3.35
C GLN A 42 -2.37 0.68 3.07
N ASN A 43 -1.76 -0.19 3.86
CA ASN A 43 -0.33 -0.46 3.76
C ASN A 43 0.02 -1.34 2.55
N LEU A 44 -0.82 -2.30 2.19
CA LEU A 44 -0.61 -3.12 1.00
C LEU A 44 -0.83 -2.33 -0.29
N CYS A 45 -1.87 -1.47 -0.36
CA CYS A 45 -2.04 -0.60 -1.51
C CYS A 45 -0.84 0.34 -1.70
N ALA A 46 -0.31 0.89 -0.62
CA ALA A 46 0.88 1.73 -0.66
C ALA A 46 2.12 1.00 -1.20
N PHE A 47 2.30 -0.29 -0.85
CA PHE A 47 3.38 -1.11 -1.38
C PHE A 47 3.32 -1.26 -2.91
N TYR A 48 2.13 -1.23 -3.50
CA TYR A 48 1.92 -1.36 -4.95
C TYR A 48 1.82 -0.03 -5.68
N ASP A 49 1.59 1.09 -4.98
CA ASP A 49 1.44 2.43 -5.57
C ASP A 49 2.78 3.15 -5.65
N VAL A 50 3.59 2.73 -6.60
CA VAL A 50 4.96 3.20 -6.79
C VAL A 50 5.16 3.86 -8.15
N GLY A 51 6.19 4.71 -8.26
CA GLY A 51 6.62 5.32 -9.51
C GLY A 51 7.67 4.50 -10.26
N GLU A 52 8.39 5.16 -11.17
CA GLU A 52 9.36 4.53 -12.05
C GLU A 52 10.59 3.97 -11.30
N HIS A 53 10.94 4.59 -10.16
CA HIS A 53 12.07 4.18 -9.30
C HIS A 53 11.68 3.11 -8.27
N ASN A 54 10.41 2.69 -8.29
CA ASN A 54 9.85 1.72 -7.34
C ASN A 54 9.71 2.25 -5.92
N GLU A 55 9.72 3.57 -5.79
CA GLU A 55 9.44 4.30 -4.55
C GLU A 55 7.98 4.76 -4.51
N MET A 56 7.45 4.99 -3.33
CA MET A 56 6.05 5.37 -3.17
C MET A 56 5.71 6.71 -3.80
N ARG A 57 4.59 6.77 -4.52
CA ARG A 57 4.10 8.01 -5.13
C ARG A 57 3.59 8.99 -4.09
N LEU A 58 3.91 10.27 -4.28
CA LEU A 58 3.50 11.37 -3.41
C LEU A 58 2.04 11.81 -3.61
N HIS A 59 1.47 11.61 -4.79
CA HIS A 59 0.08 11.97 -5.13
C HIS A 59 -0.31 13.40 -4.74
N GLY A 60 0.52 14.34 -5.12
CA GLY A 60 0.17 15.75 -5.02
C GLY A 60 0.75 16.49 -3.80
N ALA A 61 1.35 15.84 -2.87
CA ALA A 61 2.11 16.48 -1.77
C ALA A 61 1.58 17.82 -1.20
N ASP A 62 0.27 18.03 -1.22
CA ASP A 62 -0.44 19.27 -0.77
C ASP A 62 -0.06 19.73 0.64
N TRP A 63 0.50 18.83 1.42
CA TRP A 63 0.92 19.07 2.79
C TRP A 63 2.27 19.82 2.90
N ASN A 64 3.01 19.94 1.79
CA ASN A 64 4.32 20.58 1.77
C ASN A 64 4.57 21.29 0.44
N ASP A 65 4.43 22.60 0.43
CA ASP A 65 4.66 23.47 -0.74
C ASP A 65 6.06 23.33 -1.35
N ALA A 66 7.05 22.85 -0.57
CA ALA A 66 8.39 22.59 -1.06
C ALA A 66 8.47 21.40 -2.04
N LEU A 67 7.42 20.60 -2.16
CA LEU A 67 7.34 19.44 -3.05
C LEU A 67 6.54 19.68 -4.33
N ASP A 68 6.32 20.95 -4.72
CA ASP A 68 5.66 21.29 -5.98
C ASP A 68 6.32 20.64 -7.20
N MET A 69 7.64 20.43 -7.18
CA MET A 69 8.39 19.76 -8.23
C MET A 69 8.06 18.24 -8.31
N ALA A 70 7.39 17.70 -7.32
CA ALA A 70 7.03 16.28 -7.24
C ALA A 70 5.51 16.01 -7.34
N TRP A 71 4.73 17.03 -7.68
CA TRP A 71 3.26 17.02 -7.66
C TRP A 71 2.62 15.91 -8.50
N GLU A 72 3.13 15.66 -9.72
CA GLU A 72 2.48 14.76 -10.68
C GLU A 72 3.01 13.33 -10.58
N LYS A 73 4.34 13.19 -10.60
CA LYS A 73 5.03 11.89 -10.70
C LYS A 73 6.02 11.65 -9.58
N GLY A 74 6.08 12.58 -8.62
CA GLY A 74 7.05 12.49 -7.55
C GLY A 74 6.92 11.22 -6.73
N GLU A 75 8.08 10.75 -6.27
CA GLU A 75 8.21 9.57 -5.43
C GLU A 75 8.93 9.93 -4.14
N SER A 76 8.67 9.22 -3.06
CA SER A 76 9.28 9.47 -1.75
C SER A 76 9.95 8.23 -1.19
N VAL A 77 11.26 8.28 -1.10
CA VAL A 77 12.10 7.26 -0.43
C VAL A 77 11.80 7.23 1.07
N ALA A 78 11.58 8.42 1.67
CA ALA A 78 11.25 8.52 3.09
C ALA A 78 9.90 7.83 3.42
N PHE A 79 8.88 7.99 2.57
CA PHE A 79 7.61 7.29 2.76
C PHE A 79 7.75 5.78 2.53
N THR A 80 8.50 5.37 1.51
CA THR A 80 8.79 3.95 1.27
C THR A 80 9.44 3.32 2.51
N CYS A 81 10.41 4.00 3.11
CA CYS A 81 11.04 3.56 4.36
C CYS A 81 10.04 3.48 5.52
N ALA A 82 9.19 4.51 5.70
CA ALA A 82 8.18 4.52 6.75
C ALA A 82 7.16 3.38 6.59
N TYR A 83 6.71 3.10 5.37
CA TYR A 83 5.78 2.00 5.12
C TYR A 83 6.42 0.62 5.25
N ALA A 84 7.71 0.48 4.96
CA ALA A 84 8.44 -0.75 5.30
C ALA A 84 8.42 -0.99 6.82
N GLY A 85 8.61 0.06 7.62
CA GLY A 85 8.44 0.01 9.08
C GLY A 85 7.02 -0.40 9.48
N ASN A 86 6.00 0.24 8.92
CA ASN A 86 4.59 -0.08 9.20
C ASN A 86 4.24 -1.55 8.90
N LEU A 87 4.70 -2.10 7.78
CA LEU A 87 4.45 -3.50 7.44
C LEU A 87 5.04 -4.45 8.49
N LYS A 88 6.23 -4.14 8.99
CA LYS A 88 6.88 -4.91 10.05
C LYS A 88 6.13 -4.78 11.38
N ASP A 89 5.74 -3.57 11.75
CA ASP A 89 5.00 -3.32 12.98
C ASP A 89 3.63 -4.03 12.99
N ILE A 90 2.93 -4.05 11.84
CA ILE A 90 1.68 -4.80 11.69
C ILE A 90 1.93 -6.31 11.87
N ALA A 91 3.02 -6.83 11.29
CA ALA A 91 3.37 -8.23 11.45
C ALA A 91 3.65 -8.59 12.92
N ASP A 92 4.34 -7.73 13.66
CA ASP A 92 4.62 -7.90 15.08
C ASP A 92 3.34 -7.77 15.93
N CYS A 93 2.46 -6.83 15.61
CA CYS A 93 1.14 -6.71 16.24
C CYS A 93 0.29 -7.97 16.05
N LEU A 94 0.28 -8.55 14.84
CA LEU A 94 -0.42 -9.80 14.56
C LEU A 94 0.12 -10.96 15.41
N LYS A 95 1.43 -11.04 15.56
CA LYS A 95 2.08 -12.05 16.44
C LYS A 95 1.59 -11.90 17.88
N HIS A 96 1.65 -10.69 18.42
CA HIS A 96 1.22 -10.42 19.79
C HIS A 96 -0.28 -10.67 20.00
N MET A 97 -1.11 -10.36 19.00
CA MET A 97 -2.53 -10.66 19.04
C MET A 97 -2.77 -12.17 19.11
N GLU A 98 -2.11 -12.94 18.27
CA GLU A 98 -2.24 -14.40 18.25
C GLU A 98 -1.79 -15.01 19.60
N GLU A 99 -0.64 -14.59 20.14
CA GLU A 99 -0.13 -15.03 21.42
C GLU A 99 -1.09 -14.74 22.60
N LYS A 100 -1.76 -13.58 22.57
CA LYS A 100 -2.66 -13.17 23.65
C LYS A 100 -4.08 -13.71 23.54
N THR A 101 -4.57 -13.92 22.34
CA THR A 101 -5.99 -14.23 22.09
C THR A 101 -6.22 -15.62 21.53
N GLY A 102 -5.18 -16.29 21.01
CA GLY A 102 -5.31 -17.53 20.25
C GLY A 102 -5.94 -17.38 18.87
N ILE A 103 -6.20 -16.15 18.39
CA ILE A 103 -6.75 -15.89 17.07
C ILE A 103 -5.65 -16.11 16.04
N SER A 104 -5.73 -17.20 15.29
CA SER A 104 -4.76 -17.58 14.26
C SER A 104 -5.22 -17.39 12.82
N LYS A 105 -6.43 -16.86 12.62
CA LYS A 105 -6.98 -16.56 11.30
C LYS A 105 -7.73 -15.24 11.33
N ILE A 106 -7.59 -14.47 10.24
CA ILE A 106 -8.24 -13.19 10.04
C ILE A 106 -9.22 -13.32 8.89
N GLU A 107 -10.43 -12.82 9.11
CA GLU A 107 -11.45 -12.69 8.07
C GLU A 107 -11.27 -11.34 7.37
N MET A 108 -11.30 -11.37 6.02
CA MET A 108 -11.23 -10.18 5.18
C MET A 108 -11.96 -10.38 3.87
N ALA A 109 -12.24 -9.30 3.14
CA ALA A 109 -12.84 -9.37 1.81
C ALA A 109 -12.01 -10.25 0.87
N GLU A 110 -12.68 -11.04 0.03
CA GLU A 110 -12.00 -11.93 -0.92
C GLU A 110 -11.11 -11.15 -1.90
N GLU A 111 -11.45 -9.90 -2.23
CA GLU A 111 -10.68 -9.02 -3.09
C GLU A 111 -9.29 -8.70 -2.53
N MET A 112 -9.14 -8.69 -1.21
CA MET A 112 -7.85 -8.48 -0.55
C MET A 112 -6.79 -9.54 -0.90
N LYS A 113 -7.22 -10.71 -1.39
CA LYS A 113 -6.32 -11.81 -1.72
C LYS A 113 -5.26 -11.42 -2.75
N CYS A 114 -5.60 -10.58 -3.74
CA CYS A 114 -4.64 -10.14 -4.76
C CYS A 114 -3.51 -9.29 -4.15
N LEU A 115 -3.80 -8.48 -3.12
CA LEU A 115 -2.79 -7.66 -2.45
C LEU A 115 -1.78 -8.48 -1.62
N LEU A 116 -2.12 -9.74 -1.32
CA LEU A 116 -1.20 -10.69 -0.67
C LEU A 116 -0.34 -11.47 -1.66
N ALA A 117 -0.28 -11.07 -2.94
CA ALA A 117 0.61 -11.67 -3.92
C ALA A 117 2.07 -11.51 -3.51
N GLU A 118 2.89 -12.52 -3.82
CA GLU A 118 4.30 -12.63 -3.46
C GLU A 118 5.17 -12.88 -4.69
N GLY A 119 6.44 -12.53 -4.58
CA GLY A 119 7.46 -12.89 -5.56
C GLY A 119 8.35 -11.73 -5.99
N THR A 120 9.66 -12.00 -6.07
CA THR A 120 10.68 -11.00 -6.42
C THR A 120 10.39 -10.30 -7.74
N GLU A 121 9.99 -11.04 -8.78
CA GLU A 121 9.65 -10.43 -10.07
C GLU A 121 8.48 -9.44 -10.02
N LEU A 122 7.54 -9.63 -9.10
CA LEU A 122 6.46 -8.69 -8.85
C LEU A 122 6.99 -7.45 -8.14
N TYR A 123 7.82 -7.66 -7.12
CA TYR A 123 8.32 -6.59 -6.27
C TYR A 123 9.27 -5.66 -7.03
N GLU A 124 10.10 -6.21 -7.92
CA GLU A 124 11.06 -5.46 -8.75
C GLU A 124 10.43 -4.67 -9.88
N SER A 125 9.18 -4.95 -10.25
CA SER A 125 8.55 -4.35 -11.42
C SER A 125 7.45 -3.36 -11.04
N PRO A 126 7.68 -2.03 -11.18
CA PRO A 126 6.64 -1.01 -11.02
C PRO A 126 5.39 -1.29 -11.87
N ASP A 127 5.57 -1.73 -13.12
CA ASP A 127 4.45 -2.04 -14.02
C ASP A 127 3.60 -3.20 -13.51
N ARG A 128 4.22 -4.26 -12.96
CA ARG A 128 3.48 -5.39 -12.39
C ARG A 128 2.76 -4.99 -11.10
N LYS A 129 3.39 -4.17 -10.28
CA LYS A 129 2.77 -3.58 -9.08
C LYS A 129 1.56 -2.74 -9.46
N GLN A 130 1.71 -1.83 -10.43
CA GLN A 130 0.61 -1.00 -10.90
C GLN A 130 -0.53 -1.84 -11.47
N LYS A 131 -0.23 -2.84 -12.28
CA LYS A 131 -1.23 -3.74 -12.86
C LYS A 131 -2.05 -4.47 -11.78
N LEU A 132 -1.37 -4.95 -10.74
CA LEU A 132 -2.03 -5.62 -9.62
C LEU A 132 -2.91 -4.64 -8.83
N LEU A 133 -2.43 -3.42 -8.60
CA LEU A 133 -3.21 -2.38 -7.93
C LEU A 133 -4.44 -1.97 -8.75
N ASP A 134 -4.31 -1.88 -10.08
CA ASP A 134 -5.42 -1.59 -10.99
C ASP A 134 -6.44 -2.73 -11.00
N GLU A 135 -5.99 -3.99 -10.97
CA GLU A 135 -6.86 -5.16 -10.82
C GLU A 135 -7.66 -5.07 -9.50
N TYR A 136 -6.98 -4.86 -8.37
CA TYR A 136 -7.64 -4.68 -7.09
C TYR A 136 -8.65 -3.52 -7.12
N THR A 137 -8.25 -2.38 -7.66
CA THR A 137 -9.11 -1.19 -7.76
C THR A 137 -10.37 -1.48 -8.58
N SER A 138 -10.20 -2.16 -9.71
CA SER A 138 -11.34 -2.55 -10.58
C SER A 138 -12.31 -3.50 -9.88
N LEU A 139 -11.81 -4.41 -9.04
CA LEU A 139 -12.66 -5.31 -8.25
C LEU A 139 -13.52 -4.57 -7.21
N CYS A 140 -13.02 -3.42 -6.73
CA CYS A 140 -13.64 -2.65 -5.64
C CYS A 140 -14.28 -1.33 -6.07
N GLU A 141 -14.18 -0.96 -7.36
CA GLU A 141 -14.53 0.38 -7.86
C GLU A 141 -15.97 0.81 -7.50
N HIS A 142 -16.93 -0.07 -7.71
CA HIS A 142 -18.33 0.21 -7.41
C HIS A 142 -18.81 -0.51 -6.15
N ASN A 143 -18.58 -1.79 -6.09
CA ASN A 143 -19.02 -2.64 -4.97
C ASN A 143 -18.02 -3.79 -4.80
N VAL A 144 -17.77 -4.18 -3.55
CA VAL A 144 -17.14 -5.48 -3.28
C VAL A 144 -18.18 -6.60 -3.45
N LYS A 145 -17.76 -7.80 -3.80
CA LYS A 145 -18.69 -8.92 -3.95
C LYS A 145 -19.41 -9.27 -2.64
N GLY A 146 -18.71 -9.07 -1.52
CA GLY A 146 -19.19 -9.40 -0.18
C GLY A 146 -18.82 -10.82 0.26
N GLY A 147 -18.04 -11.55 -0.54
CA GLY A 147 -17.39 -12.80 -0.13
C GLY A 147 -16.28 -12.52 0.87
N MET A 148 -16.12 -13.41 1.86
CA MET A 148 -15.10 -13.32 2.88
C MET A 148 -14.17 -14.52 2.79
N ILE A 149 -12.87 -14.26 3.02
CA ILE A 149 -11.86 -15.32 3.13
C ILE A 149 -11.22 -15.31 4.52
N LEU A 150 -10.79 -16.48 4.96
CA LEU A 150 -10.01 -16.65 6.18
C LEU A 150 -8.54 -16.88 5.81
N VAL A 151 -7.67 -15.97 6.22
CA VAL A 151 -6.23 -16.08 6.00
C VAL A 151 -5.53 -16.28 7.35
N SER A 152 -4.53 -17.17 7.41
CA SER A 152 -3.79 -17.36 8.66
C SER A 152 -2.95 -16.14 9.00
N THR A 153 -2.87 -15.82 10.29
CA THR A 153 -2.01 -14.74 10.81
C THR A 153 -0.54 -14.97 10.42
N GLU A 154 -0.08 -16.21 10.43
CA GLU A 154 1.26 -16.58 10.00
C GLU A 154 1.51 -16.24 8.52
N GLN A 155 0.58 -16.56 7.64
CA GLN A 155 0.69 -16.26 6.21
C GLN A 155 0.72 -14.75 5.97
N ILE A 156 -0.16 -13.98 6.64
CA ILE A 156 -0.16 -12.51 6.53
C ILE A 156 1.17 -11.96 7.04
N ARG A 157 1.64 -12.39 8.21
CA ARG A 157 2.90 -11.92 8.79
C ARG A 157 4.10 -12.18 7.88
N LYS A 158 4.20 -13.40 7.33
CA LYS A 158 5.27 -13.75 6.39
C LYS A 158 5.26 -12.82 5.17
N ASN A 159 4.09 -12.59 4.58
CA ASN A 159 3.90 -11.71 3.43
C ASN A 159 4.34 -10.26 3.73
N LEU A 160 3.93 -9.72 4.90
CA LEU A 160 4.29 -8.36 5.30
C LEU A 160 5.79 -8.21 5.57
N VAL A 161 6.40 -9.18 6.25
CA VAL A 161 7.84 -9.16 6.53
C VAL A 161 8.64 -9.24 5.24
N GLU A 162 8.28 -10.13 4.31
CA GLU A 162 8.95 -10.26 3.01
C GLU A 162 8.91 -8.95 2.22
N LYS A 163 7.74 -8.29 2.16
CA LYS A 163 7.59 -6.99 1.51
C LYS A 163 8.44 -5.90 2.19
N ALA A 164 8.41 -5.86 3.52
CA ALA A 164 9.19 -4.89 4.30
C ALA A 164 10.70 -5.06 4.10
N GLU A 165 11.18 -6.29 4.13
CA GLU A 165 12.61 -6.61 3.91
C GLU A 165 13.03 -6.25 2.49
N TRP A 166 12.19 -6.56 1.51
CA TRP A 166 12.45 -6.18 0.12
C TRP A 166 12.56 -4.67 -0.04
N LEU A 167 11.62 -3.87 0.51
CA LEU A 167 11.66 -2.40 0.45
C LEU A 167 12.95 -1.86 1.09
N MET A 168 13.30 -2.33 2.27
CA MET A 168 14.50 -1.87 2.97
C MET A 168 15.80 -2.25 2.24
N GLN A 169 15.82 -3.40 1.56
CA GLN A 169 16.95 -3.79 0.72
C GLN A 169 17.02 -2.90 -0.53
N HIS A 170 15.90 -2.68 -1.20
CA HIS A 170 15.80 -1.81 -2.37
C HIS A 170 16.34 -0.41 -2.07
N ILE A 171 15.89 0.22 -0.98
CA ILE A 171 16.38 1.55 -0.56
C ILE A 171 17.90 1.53 -0.33
N ARG A 172 18.43 0.52 0.36
CA ARG A 172 19.89 0.43 0.62
C ARG A 172 20.71 0.29 -0.64
N GLU A 173 20.21 -0.43 -1.64
CA GLU A 173 20.93 -0.72 -2.88
C GLU A 173 20.78 0.38 -3.93
N LYS A 174 19.65 1.06 -3.98
CA LYS A 174 19.30 1.99 -5.06
C LYS A 174 19.40 3.45 -4.66
N GLU A 175 19.10 3.77 -3.41
CA GLU A 175 18.91 5.14 -2.96
C GLU A 175 20.12 5.71 -2.20
N TRP A 176 21.18 4.92 -2.03
CA TRP A 176 22.41 5.40 -1.39
C TRP A 176 23.24 6.27 -2.31
N ILE A 177 23.45 7.54 -1.92
CA ILE A 177 24.31 8.50 -2.59
C ILE A 177 25.64 8.57 -1.85
N SER A 178 26.72 8.10 -2.48
CA SER A 178 28.06 8.10 -1.87
C SER A 178 28.74 9.48 -2.00
N ALA A 179 29.26 9.99 -0.89
CA ALA A 179 30.11 11.18 -0.84
C ALA A 179 31.62 10.85 -0.80
N GLY A 180 31.99 9.56 -0.92
CA GLY A 180 33.37 9.07 -0.76
C GLY A 180 33.69 8.70 0.70
N ASP A 181 34.78 7.96 0.89
CA ASP A 181 35.31 7.58 2.22
C ASP A 181 34.25 7.00 3.19
N ASP A 182 33.41 6.10 2.70
CA ASP A 182 32.31 5.47 3.46
C ASP A 182 31.24 6.45 3.98
N MET A 183 31.25 7.69 3.52
CA MET A 183 30.21 8.68 3.82
C MET A 183 29.19 8.77 2.68
N GLY A 184 27.96 9.11 3.04
CA GLY A 184 26.87 9.30 2.10
C GLY A 184 25.55 9.53 2.81
N TRP A 185 24.51 9.61 2.03
CA TRP A 185 23.12 9.77 2.50
C TRP A 185 22.17 9.04 1.56
N PHE A 186 20.96 8.86 1.97
CA PHE A 186 19.90 8.32 1.10
C PHE A 186 19.21 9.45 0.36
N ASN A 187 18.87 9.23 -0.91
CA ASN A 187 17.95 10.10 -1.64
C ASN A 187 16.66 10.29 -0.86
N GLY A 188 16.09 11.49 -0.88
CA GLY A 188 14.83 11.78 -0.21
C GLY A 188 13.61 11.61 -1.11
N TYR A 189 13.70 12.14 -2.34
CA TYR A 189 12.59 12.24 -3.28
C TYR A 189 13.06 12.14 -4.72
N TYR A 190 12.12 11.81 -5.61
CA TYR A 190 12.24 12.03 -7.04
C TYR A 190 11.23 13.10 -7.50
N ASP A 191 11.69 14.00 -8.39
CA ASP A 191 10.83 15.02 -8.96
C ASP A 191 9.93 14.47 -10.11
N ASN A 192 9.12 15.35 -10.74
CA ASN A 192 8.26 14.99 -11.86
C ASN A 192 9.01 14.54 -13.13
N HIS A 193 10.32 14.76 -13.19
CA HIS A 193 11.20 14.38 -14.29
C HIS A 193 12.03 13.13 -13.96
N GLY A 194 11.88 12.56 -12.78
CA GLY A 194 12.63 11.40 -12.30
C GLY A 194 14.04 11.75 -11.82
N ASN A 195 14.33 13.03 -11.51
CA ASN A 195 15.60 13.40 -10.91
C ASN A 195 15.55 13.20 -9.39
N ALA A 196 16.64 12.68 -8.84
CA ALA A 196 16.79 12.60 -7.39
C ALA A 196 16.89 14.02 -6.80
N VAL A 197 16.19 14.22 -5.69
CA VAL A 197 16.16 15.48 -4.94
C VAL A 197 16.58 15.16 -3.50
N GLU A 198 17.68 15.78 -3.07
CA GLU A 198 18.28 15.60 -1.75
C GLU A 198 17.49 16.29 -0.64
#